data_1ca8d0a6282df32939bbf1d6fc0295d5
#
_entry.id   1ca8d0a6282df32939bbf1d6fc0295d5
#
_cell.length_a   1.000
_cell.length_b   1.000
_cell.length_c   1.000
_cell.angle_alpha   90.00
_cell.angle_beta   90.00
_cell.angle_gamma   90.00
#
_symmetry.space_group_name_H-M   'P 1'
#
loop_
_entity.id
_entity.type
_entity.pdbx_description
1 polymer ?
#
loop_
_entity_poly.entity_id
_entity_poly.type
_entity_poly.pdbx_seq_one_letter_code
_entity_poly.pdbx_strand_id
1 'polypeptide(L)'
;MKSAHIRTSICLLLFFLLSTFQAVGQTLRTIDKGHFPTAKKDVLTVNNRPAPAERLFRSDAVEKKIKEIAGLLNNLRLAWMFVNCYPNTLDTTVHYEESGEDGLPDTFVYTGDIHAMWLRDSGAQVFPYVKLAPKDKHLQRMLAGVILRQLKCILIDPYANAFNKEPNPNGDWMKDITTMIPELHERKWEIDSLCYVLRLAYEYWSVTGDTSVFGDLWIDAVQKILTTFRDQQRRDGRGSYQFQRRTERQLDTMNNGGWGSPVKPVGLIASAFRPSDDATTLLFLVPSNFMAVHQLRNAAEILTKVNQREDLAAECRALADEVEKALRTYAIYNHPKYGQIYAYEVDGFGNQLLMDDANVPSLLAMAYLGDVQASDPIYQNTRRFVWSEDNPYFFRGKVGEGIGGPHIGYDMPWPMSIMMRAFTSQDDAEIKACIEMLMRTDAGTGFMHESFHKDDASKFTRAWFAWQNTLFGELIVKLVDEGKLDLLNSITIPSSH
;
A
#
# COMPACT_ATOMS: atom_id res chain seq x y z
N MET A 1 -28.25 -60.59 -21.63
CA MET A 1 -28.38 -59.21 -22.07
C MET A 1 -28.62 -58.31 -20.87
N LYS A 2 -27.59 -57.76 -20.26
CA LYS A 2 -27.59 -56.63 -19.26
C LYS A 2 -26.16 -56.42 -18.82
N SER A 3 -25.37 -55.65 -19.56
CA SER A 3 -24.08 -55.11 -19.06
C SER A 3 -23.51 -54.19 -20.14
N ALA A 4 -24.03 -52.96 -20.27
CA ALA A 4 -23.41 -51.93 -21.11
C ALA A 4 -23.97 -50.51 -20.83
N HIS A 5 -24.10 -50.08 -19.58
CA HIS A 5 -24.51 -48.68 -19.31
C HIS A 5 -23.87 -48.01 -18.10
N ILE A 6 -22.72 -48.49 -17.59
CA ILE A 6 -22.06 -47.89 -16.40
C ILE A 6 -20.70 -47.24 -16.72
N ARG A 7 -20.21 -47.26 -17.95
CA ARG A 7 -18.87 -46.68 -18.28
C ARG A 7 -18.85 -45.26 -18.86
N THR A 8 -20.00 -44.68 -19.16
CA THR A 8 -20.07 -43.36 -19.80
C THR A 8 -20.31 -42.18 -18.84
N SER A 9 -20.71 -42.46 -17.59
CA SER A 9 -21.01 -41.38 -16.62
C SER A 9 -19.82 -40.95 -15.76
N ILE A 10 -18.73 -41.70 -15.73
CA ILE A 10 -17.56 -41.36 -14.90
C ILE A 10 -16.59 -40.43 -15.63
N CYS A 11 -16.53 -40.43 -16.97
CA CYS A 11 -15.68 -39.51 -17.72
C CYS A 11 -16.22 -38.07 -17.83
N LEU A 12 -17.52 -37.85 -17.67
CA LEU A 12 -18.10 -36.51 -17.71
C LEU A 12 -18.01 -35.78 -16.36
N LEU A 13 -17.90 -36.49 -15.23
CA LEU A 13 -17.67 -35.86 -13.92
C LEU A 13 -16.20 -35.41 -13.69
N LEU A 14 -15.24 -36.02 -14.37
CA LEU A 14 -13.84 -35.62 -14.26
C LEU A 14 -13.47 -34.38 -15.15
N PHE A 15 -14.29 -34.11 -16.17
CA PHE A 15 -14.12 -32.90 -17.00
C PHE A 15 -14.78 -31.66 -16.40
N PHE A 16 -15.78 -31.81 -15.52
CA PHE A 16 -16.41 -30.67 -14.81
C PHE A 16 -15.68 -30.26 -13.55
N LEU A 17 -14.81 -31.11 -12.98
CA LEU A 17 -13.98 -30.78 -11.82
C LEU A 17 -12.66 -30.08 -12.19
N LEU A 18 -12.31 -30.03 -13.49
CA LEU A 18 -11.12 -29.32 -13.97
C LEU A 18 -11.41 -27.88 -14.48
N SER A 19 -12.68 -27.50 -14.57
CA SER A 19 -13.08 -26.16 -15.06
C SER A 19 -13.54 -25.20 -13.97
N THR A 20 -13.56 -25.60 -12.70
CA THR A 20 -13.95 -24.74 -11.57
C THR A 20 -12.76 -24.28 -10.69
N PHE A 21 -11.52 -24.59 -11.07
CA PHE A 21 -10.31 -24.05 -10.43
C PHE A 21 -9.78 -22.77 -11.10
N GLN A 22 -10.59 -22.11 -11.93
CA GLN A 22 -10.26 -20.83 -12.59
C GLN A 22 -11.02 -19.65 -11.97
N ALA A 23 -11.03 -19.55 -10.65
CA ALA A 23 -11.44 -18.30 -10.02
C ALA A 23 -10.51 -18.02 -8.85
N VAL A 24 -9.73 -16.92 -9.02
CA VAL A 24 -8.90 -16.28 -8.00
C VAL A 24 -7.65 -17.06 -7.57
N GLY A 25 -6.92 -17.61 -8.54
CA GLY A 25 -5.47 -17.80 -8.39
C GLY A 25 -4.80 -16.70 -9.20
N GLN A 26 -4.16 -15.73 -8.56
CA GLN A 26 -3.23 -14.88 -9.27
C GLN A 26 -2.22 -15.79 -9.97
N THR A 27 -2.25 -15.79 -11.30
CA THR A 27 -1.53 -16.77 -12.11
C THR A 27 -0.03 -16.57 -11.89
N LEU A 28 0.65 -17.56 -11.34
CA LEU A 28 2.12 -17.63 -11.37
C LEU A 28 2.54 -17.57 -12.85
N ARG A 29 3.12 -16.44 -13.28
CA ARG A 29 3.52 -16.25 -14.66
C ARG A 29 4.94 -16.78 -14.89
N THR A 30 5.18 -17.38 -16.03
CA THR A 30 6.50 -17.64 -16.56
C THR A 30 7.17 -16.33 -16.98
N ILE A 31 8.44 -16.17 -16.57
CA ILE A 31 9.22 -14.95 -16.73
C ILE A 31 9.60 -14.73 -18.18
N ASP A 32 9.31 -13.55 -18.70
CA ASP A 32 10.08 -12.99 -19.80
C ASP A 32 11.31 -12.32 -19.19
N LYS A 33 12.49 -12.97 -19.32
CA LYS A 33 13.74 -12.43 -18.76
C LYS A 33 14.07 -11.14 -19.49
N GLY A 34 14.05 -10.03 -18.77
CA GLY A 34 14.41 -8.73 -19.32
C GLY A 34 15.85 -8.70 -19.87
N HIS A 35 16.09 -7.79 -20.79
CA HIS A 35 17.44 -7.53 -21.31
C HIS A 35 18.24 -6.79 -20.25
N PHE A 36 19.20 -7.48 -19.64
CA PHE A 36 20.08 -6.90 -18.65
C PHE A 36 21.27 -6.18 -19.33
N PRO A 37 21.60 -4.92 -18.94
CA PRO A 37 22.73 -4.20 -19.50
C PRO A 37 24.07 -4.81 -19.07
N THR A 38 25.00 -4.94 -20.02
CA THR A 38 26.35 -5.48 -19.78
C THR A 38 27.39 -4.38 -19.53
N ALA A 39 27.04 -3.12 -19.75
CA ALA A 39 27.91 -1.98 -19.49
C ALA A 39 27.11 -0.81 -18.88
N LYS A 40 27.78 0.02 -18.06
CA LYS A 40 27.17 1.17 -17.38
C LYS A 40 26.50 2.17 -18.34
N LYS A 41 27.08 2.42 -19.49
CA LYS A 41 26.52 3.30 -20.54
C LYS A 41 25.17 2.85 -21.07
N ASP A 42 24.87 1.54 -20.99
CA ASP A 42 23.67 0.93 -21.55
C ASP A 42 22.50 0.88 -20.57
N VAL A 43 22.72 1.15 -19.25
CA VAL A 43 21.69 1.07 -18.21
C VAL A 43 20.46 1.91 -18.52
N LEU A 44 20.64 3.08 -19.13
CA LEU A 44 19.54 3.98 -19.48
C LEU A 44 18.84 3.62 -20.80
N THR A 45 19.43 2.75 -21.62
CA THR A 45 18.92 2.40 -22.96
C THR A 45 18.48 0.94 -23.05
N VAL A 46 19.14 0.06 -22.28
CA VAL A 46 18.76 -1.35 -22.15
C VAL A 46 17.99 -1.52 -20.85
N ASN A 47 16.69 -1.28 -20.89
CA ASN A 47 15.78 -1.35 -19.75
C ASN A 47 14.41 -1.87 -20.18
N ASN A 48 13.54 -2.18 -19.19
CA ASN A 48 12.21 -2.77 -19.40
C ASN A 48 11.08 -1.73 -19.31
N ARG A 49 11.39 -0.45 -19.38
CA ARG A 49 10.37 0.62 -19.45
C ARG A 49 9.67 0.59 -20.80
N PRO A 50 8.40 1.03 -20.87
CA PRO A 50 7.73 1.28 -22.14
C PRO A 50 8.55 2.23 -23.04
N ALA A 51 8.38 2.10 -24.35
CA ALA A 51 9.00 3.03 -25.29
C ALA A 51 8.57 4.49 -24.94
N PRO A 52 9.42 5.49 -25.14
CA PRO A 52 9.13 6.87 -24.69
C PRO A 52 7.77 7.42 -25.17
N ALA A 53 7.29 7.00 -26.34
CA ALA A 53 6.01 7.41 -26.89
C ALA A 53 4.80 6.68 -26.27
N GLU A 54 5.04 5.58 -25.55
CA GLU A 54 4.01 4.76 -24.91
C GLU A 54 3.85 5.08 -23.39
N ARG A 55 4.73 5.92 -22.84
CA ARG A 55 4.68 6.33 -21.44
C ARG A 55 3.51 7.28 -21.23
N LEU A 56 2.69 6.97 -20.22
CA LEU A 56 1.46 7.72 -19.94
C LEU A 56 1.73 9.13 -19.41
N PHE A 57 2.75 9.28 -18.55
CA PHE A 57 3.16 10.59 -18.03
C PHE A 57 4.69 10.69 -17.98
N ARG A 58 5.20 11.85 -18.37
CA ARG A 58 6.64 12.13 -18.31
C ARG A 58 6.92 13.41 -17.56
N SER A 59 7.82 13.32 -16.58
CA SER A 59 8.37 14.46 -15.84
C SER A 59 9.85 14.61 -16.14
N ASP A 60 10.27 15.82 -16.56
CA ASP A 60 11.67 16.09 -16.82
C ASP A 60 12.53 16.07 -15.53
N ALA A 61 11.93 16.44 -14.39
CA ALA A 61 12.61 16.37 -13.09
C ALA A 61 12.85 14.90 -12.68
N VAL A 62 11.88 14.00 -12.91
CA VAL A 62 12.03 12.58 -12.62
C VAL A 62 13.04 11.92 -13.57
N GLU A 63 12.99 12.21 -14.87
CA GLU A 63 13.98 11.70 -15.83
C GLU A 63 15.39 12.16 -15.52
N LYS A 64 15.54 13.40 -15.02
CA LYS A 64 16.83 13.92 -14.54
C LYS A 64 17.32 13.16 -13.31
N LYS A 65 16.44 12.93 -12.32
CA LYS A 65 16.78 12.17 -11.10
C LYS A 65 17.17 10.73 -11.43
N ILE A 66 16.48 10.07 -12.39
CA ILE A 66 16.85 8.73 -12.87
C ILE A 66 18.27 8.71 -13.44
N LYS A 67 18.62 9.66 -14.32
CA LYS A 67 19.95 9.74 -14.93
C LYS A 67 21.04 9.99 -13.87
N GLU A 68 20.76 10.88 -12.93
CA GLU A 68 21.64 11.22 -11.81
C GLU A 68 21.98 9.96 -10.98
N ILE A 69 20.97 9.30 -10.44
CA ILE A 69 21.17 8.15 -9.54
C ILE A 69 21.77 6.95 -10.30
N ALA A 70 21.25 6.63 -11.49
CA ALA A 70 21.84 5.55 -12.30
C ALA A 70 23.31 5.79 -12.64
N GLY A 71 23.71 7.07 -12.84
CA GLY A 71 25.09 7.46 -13.02
C GLY A 71 25.99 7.28 -11.80
N LEU A 72 25.44 7.41 -10.59
CA LEU A 72 26.15 7.25 -9.32
C LEU A 72 26.34 5.80 -8.91
N LEU A 73 25.38 4.93 -9.24
CA LEU A 73 25.41 3.51 -8.88
C LEU A 73 26.43 2.74 -9.72
N ASN A 74 27.37 2.03 -9.06
CA ASN A 74 28.36 1.18 -9.72
C ASN A 74 27.86 -0.23 -10.02
N ASN A 75 26.90 -0.74 -9.21
CA ASN A 75 26.26 -2.02 -9.45
C ASN A 75 25.25 -1.90 -10.59
N LEU A 76 25.56 -2.50 -11.74
CA LEU A 76 24.74 -2.40 -12.96
C LEU A 76 23.33 -2.95 -12.74
N ARG A 77 23.18 -4.05 -11.97
CA ARG A 77 21.88 -4.64 -11.69
C ARG A 77 21.03 -3.72 -10.85
N LEU A 78 21.58 -3.16 -9.78
CA LEU A 78 20.87 -2.19 -8.94
C LEU A 78 20.45 -0.96 -9.72
N ALA A 79 21.35 -0.42 -10.54
CA ALA A 79 21.06 0.72 -11.42
C ALA A 79 19.94 0.42 -12.43
N TRP A 80 19.96 -0.77 -13.03
CA TRP A 80 18.95 -1.22 -13.97
C TRP A 80 17.58 -1.43 -13.32
N MET A 81 17.53 -2.07 -12.15
CA MET A 81 16.29 -2.20 -11.39
C MET A 81 15.73 -0.83 -10.98
N PHE A 82 16.58 0.08 -10.54
CA PHE A 82 16.15 1.45 -10.22
C PHE A 82 15.55 2.18 -11.43
N VAL A 83 16.17 2.08 -12.61
CA VAL A 83 15.67 2.69 -13.86
C VAL A 83 14.32 2.12 -14.27
N ASN A 84 14.07 0.83 -14.04
CA ASN A 84 12.79 0.19 -14.32
C ASN A 84 11.71 0.54 -13.28
N CYS A 85 12.07 0.46 -12.00
CA CYS A 85 11.12 0.54 -10.88
C CYS A 85 10.69 1.98 -10.58
N TYR A 86 11.64 2.91 -10.46
CA TYR A 86 11.33 4.27 -9.98
C TYR A 86 10.29 5.00 -10.82
N PRO A 87 10.33 5.00 -12.17
CA PRO A 87 9.33 5.66 -13.00
C PRO A 87 8.09 4.82 -13.30
N ASN A 88 8.00 3.57 -12.81
CA ASN A 88 6.97 2.62 -13.25
C ASN A 88 5.54 3.17 -13.14
N THR A 89 5.20 3.83 -12.04
CA THR A 89 3.90 4.48 -11.86
C THR A 89 3.62 5.51 -12.94
N LEU A 90 4.55 6.44 -13.19
CA LEU A 90 4.36 7.50 -14.19
C LEU A 90 4.28 6.93 -15.60
N ASP A 91 5.13 5.96 -15.90
CA ASP A 91 5.19 5.34 -17.22
C ASP A 91 3.92 4.57 -17.59
N THR A 92 3.21 3.97 -16.59
CA THR A 92 2.27 2.89 -16.88
C THR A 92 0.87 3.01 -16.23
N THR A 93 0.69 3.87 -15.23
CA THR A 93 -0.56 3.90 -14.45
C THR A 93 -1.24 5.26 -14.37
N VAL A 94 -0.56 6.34 -14.71
CA VAL A 94 -1.04 7.72 -14.54
C VAL A 94 -1.83 8.17 -15.77
N HIS A 95 -3.12 8.46 -15.58
CA HIS A 95 -3.98 9.07 -16.58
C HIS A 95 -4.27 10.52 -16.15
N TYR A 96 -3.52 11.45 -16.70
CA TYR A 96 -3.56 12.86 -16.37
C TYR A 96 -4.32 13.66 -17.41
N GLU A 97 -5.22 14.53 -16.94
CA GLU A 97 -5.93 15.53 -17.71
C GLU A 97 -5.64 16.91 -17.10
N GLU A 98 -5.13 17.82 -17.91
CA GLU A 98 -4.76 19.17 -17.43
C GLU A 98 -5.97 20.00 -17.00
N SER A 99 -7.12 19.74 -17.62
CA SER A 99 -8.41 20.36 -17.32
C SER A 99 -9.49 19.29 -17.43
N GLY A 100 -9.93 18.77 -16.29
CA GLY A 100 -11.09 17.89 -16.20
C GLY A 100 -12.40 18.63 -16.44
N GLU A 101 -13.54 17.98 -16.18
CA GLU A 101 -14.88 18.53 -16.42
C GLU A 101 -15.15 19.84 -15.66
N ASP A 102 -14.55 20.03 -14.48
CA ASP A 102 -14.66 21.23 -13.65
C ASP A 102 -13.60 22.30 -13.95
N GLY A 103 -12.76 22.07 -14.97
CA GLY A 103 -11.67 22.98 -15.34
C GLY A 103 -10.42 22.87 -14.44
N LEU A 104 -10.43 21.98 -13.43
CA LEU A 104 -9.31 21.69 -12.57
C LEU A 104 -8.50 20.50 -13.12
N PRO A 105 -7.23 20.32 -12.72
CA PRO A 105 -6.47 19.14 -13.11
C PRO A 105 -7.12 17.89 -12.50
N ASP A 106 -7.13 16.80 -13.27
CA ASP A 106 -7.62 15.52 -12.85
C ASP A 106 -6.61 14.43 -13.16
N THR A 107 -6.37 13.53 -12.20
CA THR A 107 -5.42 12.44 -12.40
C THR A 107 -5.95 11.14 -11.79
N PHE A 108 -6.16 10.15 -12.63
CA PHE A 108 -6.52 8.80 -12.23
C PHE A 108 -5.29 7.90 -12.26
N VAL A 109 -5.06 7.13 -11.19
CA VAL A 109 -3.87 6.28 -11.05
C VAL A 109 -4.29 4.83 -10.82
N TYR A 110 -3.96 3.93 -11.74
CA TYR A 110 -4.18 2.49 -11.58
C TYR A 110 -3.19 1.87 -10.58
N THR A 111 -3.55 0.74 -9.98
CA THR A 111 -2.64 -0.02 -9.11
C THR A 111 -1.56 -0.79 -9.87
N GLY A 112 -1.75 -0.98 -11.17
CA GLY A 112 -0.92 -1.79 -12.07
C GLY A 112 -1.81 -2.63 -12.97
N ASP A 113 -1.79 -3.94 -12.78
CA ASP A 113 -2.60 -4.91 -13.54
C ASP A 113 -4.13 -4.84 -13.25
N ILE A 114 -4.55 -4.11 -12.22
CA ILE A 114 -5.95 -3.83 -11.93
C ILE A 114 -6.26 -2.37 -12.31
N HIS A 115 -7.22 -2.20 -13.23
CA HIS A 115 -7.60 -0.90 -13.79
C HIS A 115 -8.61 -0.16 -12.91
N ALA A 116 -8.27 -0.02 -11.63
CA ALA A 116 -9.04 0.76 -10.66
C ALA A 116 -8.10 1.57 -9.77
N MET A 117 -8.62 2.62 -9.15
CA MET A 117 -7.86 3.54 -8.30
C MET A 117 -8.19 3.27 -6.84
N TRP A 118 -7.30 2.56 -6.13
CA TRP A 118 -7.30 2.54 -4.67
C TRP A 118 -6.82 3.88 -4.13
N LEU A 119 -7.48 4.40 -3.10
CA LEU A 119 -7.05 5.64 -2.44
C LEU A 119 -5.67 5.49 -1.79
N ARG A 120 -5.40 4.37 -1.16
CA ARG A 120 -4.10 3.98 -0.60
C ARG A 120 -3.02 3.96 -1.68
N ASP A 121 -3.20 3.09 -2.68
CA ASP A 121 -2.19 2.83 -3.72
C ASP A 121 -1.88 4.10 -4.51
N SER A 122 -2.88 4.81 -4.99
CA SER A 122 -2.70 6.02 -5.79
C SER A 122 -1.90 7.10 -5.06
N GLY A 123 -2.17 7.28 -3.75
CA GLY A 123 -1.40 8.20 -2.92
C GLY A 123 0.04 7.74 -2.71
N ALA A 124 0.25 6.46 -2.38
CA ALA A 124 1.57 5.89 -2.13
C ALA A 124 2.45 5.83 -3.39
N GLN A 125 1.86 5.48 -4.55
CA GLN A 125 2.57 5.36 -5.82
C GLN A 125 3.16 6.68 -6.30
N VAL A 126 2.50 7.82 -6.06
CA VAL A 126 2.98 9.13 -6.51
C VAL A 126 3.77 9.88 -5.45
N PHE A 127 3.72 9.45 -4.19
CA PHE A 127 4.36 10.09 -3.05
C PHE A 127 5.86 10.38 -3.25
N PRO A 128 6.67 9.47 -3.80
CA PRO A 128 8.11 9.68 -3.98
C PRO A 128 8.47 10.83 -4.92
N TYR A 129 7.54 11.25 -5.77
CA TYR A 129 7.78 12.32 -6.73
C TYR A 129 7.46 13.71 -6.18
N VAL A 130 6.77 13.83 -5.05
CA VAL A 130 6.34 15.12 -4.47
C VAL A 130 7.53 16.05 -4.26
N LYS A 131 8.68 15.53 -3.78
CA LYS A 131 9.93 16.31 -3.58
C LYS A 131 10.50 16.93 -4.86
N LEU A 132 10.09 16.43 -6.03
CA LEU A 132 10.53 16.94 -7.32
C LEU A 132 9.56 17.97 -7.92
N ALA A 133 8.33 18.06 -7.41
CA ALA A 133 7.29 18.95 -7.91
C ALA A 133 7.69 20.45 -7.98
N PRO A 134 8.45 21.03 -7.02
CA PRO A 134 8.89 22.42 -7.13
C PRO A 134 9.77 22.71 -8.35
N LYS A 135 10.40 21.68 -8.92
CA LYS A 135 11.31 21.77 -10.07
C LYS A 135 10.64 21.47 -11.41
N ASP A 136 9.36 21.02 -11.39
CA ASP A 136 8.60 20.59 -12.56
C ASP A 136 7.11 20.91 -12.40
N LYS A 137 6.66 22.00 -13.03
CA LYS A 137 5.27 22.46 -12.92
C LYS A 137 4.25 21.47 -13.51
N HIS A 138 4.66 20.70 -14.52
CA HIS A 138 3.80 19.66 -15.09
C HIS A 138 3.57 18.52 -14.08
N LEU A 139 4.64 18.08 -13.42
CA LEU A 139 4.55 17.11 -12.32
C LEU A 139 3.73 17.65 -11.14
N GLN A 140 3.95 18.90 -10.75
CA GLN A 140 3.19 19.56 -9.67
C GLN A 140 1.69 19.53 -9.97
N ARG A 141 1.31 19.85 -11.21
CA ARG A 141 -0.07 19.91 -11.64
C ARG A 141 -0.71 18.51 -11.71
N MET A 142 0.03 17.52 -12.14
CA MET A 142 -0.41 16.11 -12.11
C MET A 142 -0.69 15.65 -10.67
N LEU A 143 0.19 15.94 -9.72
CA LEU A 143 0.02 15.62 -8.30
C LEU A 143 -1.20 16.33 -7.69
N ALA A 144 -1.42 17.60 -8.03
CA ALA A 144 -2.63 18.32 -7.65
C ALA A 144 -3.89 17.60 -8.16
N GLY A 145 -3.85 17.10 -9.40
CA GLY A 145 -4.94 16.31 -9.99
C GLY A 145 -5.22 15.02 -9.24
N VAL A 146 -4.20 14.31 -8.74
CA VAL A 146 -4.39 13.10 -7.90
C VAL A 146 -5.13 13.47 -6.62
N ILE A 147 -4.68 14.52 -5.92
CA ILE A 147 -5.31 14.98 -4.67
C ILE A 147 -6.78 15.34 -4.92
N LEU A 148 -7.06 16.15 -5.94
CA LEU A 148 -8.43 16.56 -6.27
C LEU A 148 -9.32 15.36 -6.62
N ARG A 149 -8.82 14.39 -7.39
CA ARG A 149 -9.55 13.15 -7.68
C ARG A 149 -9.84 12.36 -6.41
N GLN A 150 -8.87 12.20 -5.53
CA GLN A 150 -9.06 11.48 -4.26
C GLN A 150 -10.08 12.17 -3.35
N LEU A 151 -10.09 13.50 -3.28
CA LEU A 151 -11.09 14.26 -2.52
C LEU A 151 -12.51 14.04 -3.07
N LYS A 152 -12.68 14.05 -4.41
CA LYS A 152 -13.95 13.71 -5.05
C LYS A 152 -14.41 12.29 -4.72
N CYS A 153 -13.49 11.32 -4.75
CA CYS A 153 -13.77 9.94 -4.37
C CYS A 153 -14.28 9.81 -2.92
N ILE A 154 -13.69 10.53 -1.96
CA ILE A 154 -14.14 10.55 -0.57
C ILE A 154 -15.58 11.09 -0.46
N LEU A 155 -15.93 12.12 -1.23
CA LEU A 155 -17.28 12.69 -1.21
C LEU A 155 -18.30 11.77 -1.87
N ILE A 156 -17.90 10.95 -2.85
CA ILE A 156 -18.77 9.93 -3.45
C ILE A 156 -19.10 8.86 -2.39
N ASP A 157 -18.08 8.20 -1.82
CA ASP A 157 -18.28 7.24 -0.72
C ASP A 157 -17.00 7.09 0.12
N PRO A 158 -16.98 7.56 1.38
CA PRO A 158 -15.80 7.47 2.25
C PRO A 158 -15.51 6.05 2.75
N TYR A 159 -16.41 5.10 2.54
CA TYR A 159 -16.23 3.69 2.90
C TYR A 159 -15.66 2.84 1.76
N ALA A 160 -15.56 3.38 0.56
CA ALA A 160 -14.96 2.68 -0.57
C ALA A 160 -13.44 2.83 -0.54
N ASN A 161 -12.74 1.72 -0.80
CA ASN A 161 -11.28 1.69 -0.95
C ASN A 161 -10.85 1.93 -2.40
N ALA A 162 -11.69 1.54 -3.40
CA ALA A 162 -11.33 1.60 -4.81
C ALA A 162 -12.45 2.14 -5.70
N PHE A 163 -12.06 2.91 -6.72
CA PHE A 163 -12.97 3.63 -7.62
C PHE A 163 -12.68 3.29 -9.08
N ASN A 164 -13.73 3.31 -9.90
CA ASN A 164 -13.63 3.21 -11.36
C ASN A 164 -13.22 4.57 -11.95
N LYS A 165 -12.55 4.56 -13.11
CA LYS A 165 -12.26 5.80 -13.84
C LYS A 165 -13.55 6.42 -14.35
N GLU A 166 -14.40 5.59 -14.96
CA GLU A 166 -15.76 5.92 -15.42
C GLU A 166 -16.76 5.01 -14.70
N PRO A 167 -18.01 5.46 -14.45
CA PRO A 167 -19.03 4.65 -13.81
C PRO A 167 -19.24 3.30 -14.52
N ASN A 168 -19.11 2.19 -13.80
CA ASN A 168 -19.25 0.84 -14.36
C ASN A 168 -20.32 0.02 -13.63
N PRO A 169 -21.57 -0.01 -14.16
CA PRO A 169 -22.64 -0.79 -13.53
C PRO A 169 -22.47 -2.32 -13.64
N ASN A 170 -21.50 -2.79 -14.42
CA ASN A 170 -21.18 -4.20 -14.61
C ASN A 170 -19.85 -4.60 -13.99
N GLY A 171 -19.33 -3.81 -13.05
CA GLY A 171 -18.07 -4.10 -12.35
C GLY A 171 -18.11 -5.43 -11.60
N ASP A 172 -16.95 -6.05 -11.40
CA ASP A 172 -16.81 -7.39 -10.83
C ASP A 172 -17.45 -7.50 -9.44
N TRP A 173 -17.39 -6.42 -8.64
CA TRP A 173 -17.85 -6.39 -7.25
C TRP A 173 -19.24 -5.75 -7.05
N MET A 174 -19.95 -5.42 -8.13
CA MET A 174 -21.30 -4.84 -8.05
C MET A 174 -22.33 -5.74 -7.36
N LYS A 175 -22.01 -7.02 -7.14
CA LYS A 175 -22.87 -7.98 -6.43
C LYS A 175 -22.54 -8.12 -4.94
N ASP A 176 -21.58 -7.37 -4.43
CA ASP A 176 -21.28 -7.34 -3.00
C ASP A 176 -22.50 -6.83 -2.22
N ILE A 177 -22.70 -7.43 -1.06
CA ILE A 177 -23.82 -7.08 -0.16
C ILE A 177 -23.38 -5.89 0.70
N THR A 178 -23.41 -4.74 0.11
CA THR A 178 -23.11 -3.40 0.66
C THR A 178 -23.74 -2.36 -0.26
N THR A 179 -23.58 -1.06 0.01
CA THR A 179 -24.13 0.01 -0.84
C THR A 179 -23.21 0.26 -2.05
N MET A 180 -23.28 -0.61 -3.07
CA MET A 180 -22.52 -0.45 -4.31
C MET A 180 -23.22 0.51 -5.27
N ILE A 181 -22.44 1.38 -5.92
CA ILE A 181 -22.84 2.26 -7.01
C ILE A 181 -21.79 2.16 -8.15
N PRO A 182 -22.14 2.56 -9.40
CA PRO A 182 -21.25 2.36 -10.57
C PRO A 182 -19.87 3.01 -10.49
N GLU A 183 -19.72 4.07 -9.71
CA GLU A 183 -18.47 4.79 -9.49
C GLU A 183 -17.45 3.98 -8.68
N LEU A 184 -17.94 3.02 -7.88
CA LEU A 184 -17.10 2.20 -7.01
C LEU A 184 -16.60 0.97 -7.74
N HIS A 185 -15.31 0.70 -7.65
CA HIS A 185 -14.75 -0.59 -8.01
C HIS A 185 -14.95 -1.59 -6.87
N GLU A 186 -14.63 -1.21 -5.63
CA GLU A 186 -14.79 -2.01 -4.43
C GLU A 186 -15.15 -1.12 -3.21
N ARG A 187 -15.94 -1.66 -2.27
CA ARG A 187 -16.42 -0.92 -1.10
C ARG A 187 -15.97 -1.60 0.21
N LYS A 188 -14.69 -1.91 0.33
CA LYS A 188 -14.07 -2.39 1.56
C LYS A 188 -13.64 -1.22 2.43
N TRP A 189 -14.18 -1.12 3.64
CA TRP A 189 -13.83 -0.05 4.57
C TRP A 189 -12.48 -0.29 5.22
N GLU A 190 -11.56 0.63 4.97
CA GLU A 190 -10.20 0.68 5.49
C GLU A 190 -9.89 2.09 5.99
N ILE A 191 -9.40 2.23 7.22
CA ILE A 191 -9.04 3.54 7.80
C ILE A 191 -7.96 4.21 6.95
N ASP A 192 -6.98 3.44 6.52
CA ASP A 192 -5.81 3.94 5.80
C ASP A 192 -6.17 4.51 4.42
N SER A 193 -7.21 4.04 3.76
CA SER A 193 -7.69 4.61 2.50
C SER A 193 -7.90 6.12 2.60
N LEU A 194 -8.51 6.61 3.68
CA LEU A 194 -8.71 8.04 3.92
C LEU A 194 -7.42 8.74 4.39
N CYS A 195 -6.59 8.03 5.17
CA CYS A 195 -5.34 8.57 5.69
C CYS A 195 -4.30 8.84 4.59
N TYR A 196 -4.23 8.02 3.55
CA TYR A 196 -3.31 8.22 2.42
C TYR A 196 -3.61 9.49 1.64
N VAL A 197 -4.87 9.86 1.53
CA VAL A 197 -5.28 11.13 0.89
C VAL A 197 -4.76 12.32 1.70
N LEU A 198 -4.93 12.30 3.03
CA LEU A 198 -4.41 13.35 3.91
C LEU A 198 -2.87 13.41 3.88
N ARG A 199 -2.20 12.24 3.85
CA ARG A 199 -0.74 12.13 3.78
C ARG A 199 -0.19 12.77 2.51
N LEU A 200 -0.76 12.44 1.35
CA LEU A 200 -0.32 13.01 0.08
C LEU A 200 -0.56 14.52 0.04
N ALA A 201 -1.73 14.98 0.48
CA ALA A 201 -2.09 16.39 0.51
C ALA A 201 -1.14 17.21 1.42
N TYR A 202 -0.80 16.68 2.60
CA TYR A 202 0.10 17.34 3.52
C TYR A 202 1.53 17.44 2.95
N GLU A 203 2.09 16.35 2.43
CA GLU A 203 3.42 16.35 1.83
C GLU A 203 3.47 17.29 0.62
N TYR A 204 2.44 17.28 -0.24
CA TYR A 204 2.34 18.18 -1.38
C TYR A 204 2.38 19.64 -0.95
N TRP A 205 1.59 20.04 0.02
CA TRP A 205 1.58 21.38 0.56
C TRP A 205 2.90 21.76 1.22
N SER A 206 3.43 20.92 2.07
CA SER A 206 4.66 21.18 2.82
C SER A 206 5.87 21.39 1.91
N VAL A 207 5.92 20.67 0.79
CA VAL A 207 7.03 20.72 -0.18
C VAL A 207 6.87 21.84 -1.21
N THR A 208 5.62 22.06 -1.70
CA THR A 208 5.39 23.00 -2.81
C THR A 208 4.93 24.38 -2.36
N GLY A 209 4.32 24.48 -1.18
CA GLY A 209 3.60 25.67 -0.72
C GLY A 209 2.32 25.98 -1.51
N ASP A 210 1.93 25.12 -2.45
CA ASP A 210 0.75 25.32 -3.27
C ASP A 210 -0.51 25.06 -2.47
N THR A 211 -1.42 26.05 -2.46
CA THR A 211 -2.69 26.00 -1.73
C THR A 211 -3.89 25.78 -2.65
N SER A 212 -3.71 25.64 -3.94
CA SER A 212 -4.78 25.60 -4.94
C SER A 212 -5.76 24.42 -4.79
N VAL A 213 -5.32 23.33 -4.15
CA VAL A 213 -6.16 22.14 -3.90
C VAL A 213 -6.95 22.19 -2.58
N PHE A 214 -6.72 23.20 -1.73
CA PHE A 214 -7.28 23.31 -0.39
C PHE A 214 -8.48 24.27 -0.33
N GLY A 215 -9.38 24.20 -1.31
CA GLY A 215 -10.64 24.92 -1.31
C GLY A 215 -11.79 24.18 -0.59
N ASP A 216 -13.04 24.49 -0.95
CA ASP A 216 -14.23 23.88 -0.33
C ASP A 216 -14.24 22.36 -0.45
N LEU A 217 -13.81 21.80 -1.58
CA LEU A 217 -13.69 20.36 -1.79
C LEU A 217 -12.84 19.67 -0.71
N TRP A 218 -11.71 20.30 -0.33
CA TRP A 218 -10.86 19.81 0.76
C TRP A 218 -11.56 19.87 2.11
N ILE A 219 -12.21 21.01 2.42
CA ILE A 219 -12.92 21.22 3.68
C ILE A 219 -14.03 20.17 3.85
N ASP A 220 -14.83 19.97 2.81
CA ASP A 220 -15.93 19.00 2.80
C ASP A 220 -15.41 17.56 2.93
N ALA A 221 -14.32 17.23 2.26
CA ALA A 221 -13.70 15.90 2.38
C ALA A 221 -13.16 15.64 3.80
N VAL A 222 -12.48 16.61 4.42
CA VAL A 222 -11.99 16.45 5.81
C VAL A 222 -13.16 16.29 6.78
N GLN A 223 -14.24 17.06 6.60
CA GLN A 223 -15.44 16.91 7.43
C GLN A 223 -16.10 15.55 7.23
N LYS A 224 -16.10 15.01 6.01
CA LYS A 224 -16.58 13.67 5.71
C LYS A 224 -15.72 12.60 6.38
N ILE A 225 -14.38 12.74 6.35
CA ILE A 225 -13.44 11.86 7.05
C ILE A 225 -13.72 11.83 8.55
N LEU A 226 -13.82 13.00 9.19
CA LEU A 226 -14.14 13.10 10.62
C LEU A 226 -15.44 12.39 10.98
N THR A 227 -16.49 12.63 10.19
CA THR A 227 -17.81 12.00 10.40
C THR A 227 -17.70 10.48 10.28
N THR A 228 -16.96 9.98 9.28
CA THR A 228 -16.76 8.54 9.06
C THR A 228 -15.96 7.89 10.18
N PHE A 229 -14.89 8.53 10.62
CA PHE A 229 -14.08 8.03 11.74
C PHE A 229 -14.88 7.97 13.04
N ARG A 230 -15.69 9.02 13.34
CA ARG A 230 -16.58 9.04 14.53
C ARG A 230 -17.66 7.96 14.46
N ASP A 231 -18.27 7.73 13.29
CA ASP A 231 -19.22 6.63 13.09
C ASP A 231 -18.55 5.27 13.39
N GLN A 232 -17.31 5.09 12.94
CA GLN A 232 -16.56 3.85 13.14
C GLN A 232 -15.86 3.75 14.52
N GLN A 233 -15.93 4.76 15.38
CA GLN A 233 -15.67 4.54 16.81
C GLN A 233 -16.75 3.70 17.49
N ARG A 234 -17.90 3.50 16.83
CA ARG A 234 -19.02 2.62 17.23
C ARG A 234 -19.58 2.92 18.62
N ARG A 235 -19.58 4.19 19.04
CA ARG A 235 -20.07 4.60 20.36
C ARG A 235 -21.58 4.44 20.52
N ASP A 236 -22.32 4.77 19.45
CA ASP A 236 -23.77 4.79 19.43
C ASP A 236 -24.38 3.56 18.72
N GLY A 237 -23.59 2.49 18.56
CA GLY A 237 -24.03 1.27 17.91
C GLY A 237 -22.96 0.63 17.03
N ARG A 238 -23.39 -0.06 15.96
CA ARG A 238 -22.49 -0.79 15.06
C ARG A 238 -21.87 0.07 13.95
N GLY A 239 -22.17 1.37 13.92
CA GLY A 239 -21.85 2.24 12.79
C GLY A 239 -22.77 2.00 11.59
N SER A 240 -22.57 2.75 10.52
CA SER A 240 -23.41 2.67 9.31
C SER A 240 -22.85 1.73 8.24
N TYR A 241 -21.64 1.19 8.41
CA TYR A 241 -20.99 0.32 7.43
C TYR A 241 -21.27 -1.16 7.69
N GLN A 242 -21.64 -1.86 6.60
CA GLN A 242 -21.85 -3.31 6.57
C GLN A 242 -21.35 -3.86 5.24
N PHE A 243 -20.70 -5.02 5.27
CA PHE A 243 -20.15 -5.64 4.06
C PHE A 243 -20.20 -7.17 4.13
N GLN A 244 -20.71 -7.78 3.08
CA GLN A 244 -20.54 -9.21 2.82
C GLN A 244 -20.27 -9.43 1.33
N ARG A 245 -19.45 -10.41 1.03
CA ARG A 245 -19.19 -10.94 -0.32
C ARG A 245 -19.52 -12.44 -0.34
N ARG A 246 -20.12 -12.90 -1.43
CA ARG A 246 -20.31 -14.34 -1.66
C ARG A 246 -19.01 -14.91 -2.18
N THR A 247 -18.25 -15.56 -1.33
CA THR A 247 -16.90 -16.06 -1.61
C THR A 247 -16.61 -17.30 -0.77
N GLU A 248 -15.74 -18.18 -1.25
CA GLU A 248 -15.18 -19.28 -0.48
C GLU A 248 -14.00 -18.82 0.41
N ARG A 249 -13.46 -17.63 0.13
CA ARG A 249 -12.35 -17.05 0.86
C ARG A 249 -12.84 -16.30 2.09
N GLN A 250 -12.62 -16.84 3.26
CA GLN A 250 -13.14 -16.29 4.52
C GLN A 250 -12.69 -14.85 4.83
N LEU A 251 -11.48 -14.47 4.40
CA LEU A 251 -10.95 -13.13 4.63
C LEU A 251 -11.44 -12.09 3.62
N ASP A 252 -12.19 -12.50 2.60
CA ASP A 252 -12.73 -11.60 1.59
C ASP A 252 -14.16 -11.12 1.91
N THR A 253 -14.63 -11.40 3.13
CA THR A 253 -15.95 -11.04 3.63
C THR A 253 -15.91 -10.83 5.14
N MET A 254 -16.79 -9.96 5.66
CA MET A 254 -16.92 -9.78 7.10
C MET A 254 -17.82 -10.83 7.72
N ASN A 255 -17.45 -11.30 8.90
CA ASN A 255 -18.26 -12.20 9.72
C ASN A 255 -19.48 -11.49 10.35
N ASN A 256 -20.25 -12.21 11.16
CA ASN A 256 -21.35 -11.68 11.97
C ASN A 256 -22.37 -10.88 11.15
N GLY A 257 -22.75 -11.41 9.98
CA GLY A 257 -23.72 -10.77 9.09
C GLY A 257 -23.19 -9.49 8.44
N GLY A 258 -21.89 -9.35 8.28
CA GLY A 258 -21.25 -8.18 7.64
C GLY A 258 -20.86 -7.06 8.60
N TRP A 259 -21.06 -7.25 9.90
CA TRP A 259 -20.74 -6.26 10.93
C TRP A 259 -19.35 -6.42 11.54
N GLY A 260 -18.71 -7.58 11.31
CA GLY A 260 -17.42 -7.95 11.91
C GLY A 260 -17.54 -8.41 13.36
N SER A 261 -16.41 -8.66 13.98
CA SER A 261 -16.34 -9.06 15.39
C SER A 261 -16.82 -7.96 16.33
N PRO A 262 -17.45 -8.29 17.48
CA PRO A 262 -17.84 -7.29 18.46
C PRO A 262 -16.64 -6.50 18.99
N VAL A 263 -16.83 -5.21 19.22
CA VAL A 263 -15.84 -4.33 19.86
C VAL A 263 -16.44 -3.62 21.06
N LYS A 264 -15.61 -3.31 22.04
CA LYS A 264 -15.93 -2.34 23.11
C LYS A 264 -15.49 -0.96 22.62
N PRO A 265 -16.42 0.01 22.52
CA PRO A 265 -16.06 1.38 22.13
C PRO A 265 -15.12 2.02 23.16
N VAL A 266 -13.85 2.16 22.81
CA VAL A 266 -12.79 2.68 23.70
C VAL A 266 -12.12 3.93 23.14
N GLY A 267 -12.64 4.46 22.02
CA GLY A 267 -12.08 5.62 21.34
C GLY A 267 -11.25 5.28 20.09
N LEU A 268 -10.95 3.99 19.85
CA LEU A 268 -10.34 3.54 18.59
C LEU A 268 -11.35 3.51 17.45
N ILE A 269 -10.86 3.62 16.24
CA ILE A 269 -11.64 3.56 14.99
C ILE A 269 -11.62 2.12 14.48
N ALA A 270 -12.78 1.53 14.22
CA ALA A 270 -12.88 0.21 13.64
C ALA A 270 -12.57 0.23 12.14
N SER A 271 -11.69 -0.68 11.69
CA SER A 271 -11.43 -0.99 10.28
C SER A 271 -12.06 -2.34 9.96
N ALA A 272 -12.85 -2.39 8.90
CA ALA A 272 -13.45 -3.65 8.46
C ALA A 272 -12.42 -4.54 7.77
N PHE A 273 -11.53 -3.92 7.02
CA PHE A 273 -10.48 -4.57 6.26
C PHE A 273 -9.10 -3.99 6.61
N ARG A 274 -8.08 -4.78 6.33
CA ARG A 274 -6.66 -4.45 6.41
C ARG A 274 -6.20 -3.78 5.12
N PRO A 275 -5.03 -3.13 5.08
CA PRO A 275 -4.45 -2.62 3.84
C PRO A 275 -4.23 -3.69 2.76
N SER A 276 -4.29 -4.96 3.11
CA SER A 276 -4.24 -6.12 2.20
C SER A 276 -5.58 -6.50 1.59
N ASP A 277 -6.65 -5.74 1.84
CA ASP A 277 -8.03 -6.05 1.48
C ASP A 277 -8.62 -7.29 2.21
N ASP A 278 -7.91 -7.84 3.20
CA ASP A 278 -8.39 -8.93 4.05
C ASP A 278 -9.20 -8.41 5.24
N ALA A 279 -10.29 -9.08 5.59
CA ALA A 279 -11.10 -8.73 6.75
C ALA A 279 -10.29 -8.81 8.06
N THR A 280 -10.45 -7.80 8.92
CA THR A 280 -9.87 -7.80 10.26
C THR A 280 -10.50 -8.89 11.13
N THR A 281 -9.69 -9.49 11.98
CA THR A 281 -10.16 -10.44 13.01
C THR A 281 -10.72 -9.69 14.22
N LEU A 282 -9.96 -8.72 14.72
CA LEU A 282 -10.38 -7.76 15.75
C LEU A 282 -10.39 -6.38 15.11
N LEU A 283 -11.52 -5.68 15.17
CA LEU A 283 -11.76 -4.54 14.28
C LEU A 283 -10.89 -3.30 14.52
N PHE A 284 -10.22 -3.18 15.67
CA PHE A 284 -9.33 -2.05 15.89
C PHE A 284 -7.92 -2.38 15.39
N LEU A 285 -7.68 -2.12 14.10
CA LEU A 285 -6.39 -2.27 13.45
C LEU A 285 -5.43 -1.18 13.95
N VAL A 286 -4.42 -1.59 14.71
CA VAL A 286 -3.53 -0.68 15.44
C VAL A 286 -2.69 0.20 14.53
N PRO A 287 -1.96 -0.30 13.51
CA PRO A 287 -1.15 0.57 12.65
C PRO A 287 -2.00 1.61 11.90
N SER A 288 -3.19 1.25 11.42
CA SER A 288 -4.08 2.21 10.75
C SER A 288 -4.63 3.28 11.72
N ASN A 289 -4.86 2.94 12.99
CA ASN A 289 -5.24 3.92 14.02
C ASN A 289 -4.09 4.90 14.34
N PHE A 290 -2.82 4.44 14.37
CA PHE A 290 -1.66 5.34 14.49
C PHE A 290 -1.57 6.29 13.30
N MET A 291 -1.74 5.77 12.08
CA MET A 291 -1.77 6.60 10.88
C MET A 291 -2.88 7.65 10.92
N ALA A 292 -4.08 7.28 11.41
CA ALA A 292 -5.19 8.23 11.58
C ALA A 292 -4.84 9.38 12.54
N VAL A 293 -4.19 9.08 13.67
CA VAL A 293 -3.71 10.11 14.61
C VAL A 293 -2.79 11.11 13.92
N HIS A 294 -1.79 10.60 13.22
CA HIS A 294 -0.81 11.43 12.52
C HIS A 294 -1.48 12.28 11.43
N GLN A 295 -2.28 11.67 10.58
CA GLN A 295 -2.87 12.37 9.43
C GLN A 295 -3.97 13.37 9.85
N LEU A 296 -4.70 13.13 10.93
CA LEU A 296 -5.63 14.13 11.48
C LEU A 296 -4.89 15.37 12.00
N ARG A 297 -3.72 15.21 12.61
CA ARG A 297 -2.87 16.36 13.01
C ARG A 297 -2.36 17.14 11.82
N ASN A 298 -1.93 16.45 10.76
CA ASN A 298 -1.52 17.06 9.49
C ASN A 298 -2.68 17.85 8.84
N ALA A 299 -3.88 17.27 8.81
CA ALA A 299 -5.07 17.96 8.30
C ALA A 299 -5.40 19.20 9.14
N ALA A 300 -5.31 19.12 10.47
CA ALA A 300 -5.51 20.26 11.36
C ALA A 300 -4.54 21.40 11.07
N GLU A 301 -3.29 21.09 10.75
CA GLU A 301 -2.29 22.11 10.41
C GLU A 301 -2.66 22.85 9.11
N ILE A 302 -3.08 22.15 8.06
CA ILE A 302 -3.55 22.75 6.81
C ILE A 302 -4.80 23.61 7.07
N LEU A 303 -5.79 23.07 7.80
CA LEU A 303 -7.01 23.79 8.12
C LEU A 303 -6.74 25.10 8.87
N THR A 304 -5.80 25.10 9.82
CA THR A 304 -5.38 26.29 10.56
C THR A 304 -4.63 27.28 9.65
N LYS A 305 -3.60 26.80 8.94
CA LYS A 305 -2.65 27.70 8.24
C LYS A 305 -3.15 28.17 6.86
N VAL A 306 -3.93 27.34 6.16
CA VAL A 306 -4.39 27.62 4.80
C VAL A 306 -5.84 28.08 4.80
N ASN A 307 -6.72 27.33 5.46
CA ASN A 307 -8.16 27.57 5.38
C ASN A 307 -8.70 28.53 6.47
N GLN A 308 -7.92 28.79 7.53
CA GLN A 308 -8.37 29.56 8.70
C GLN A 308 -9.65 28.97 9.37
N ARG A 309 -9.81 27.63 9.29
CA ARG A 309 -10.90 26.83 9.85
C ARG A 309 -10.46 26.19 11.17
N GLU A 310 -10.22 27.05 12.17
CA GLU A 310 -9.79 26.60 13.51
C GLU A 310 -10.82 25.71 14.21
N ASP A 311 -12.11 25.91 13.92
CA ASP A 311 -13.20 25.07 14.39
C ASP A 311 -12.98 23.60 13.97
N LEU A 312 -12.80 23.35 12.68
CA LEU A 312 -12.59 22.01 12.12
C LEU A 312 -11.21 21.44 12.48
N ALA A 313 -10.17 22.29 12.54
CA ALA A 313 -8.85 21.92 12.99
C ALA A 313 -8.85 21.41 14.45
N ALA A 314 -9.59 22.06 15.34
CA ALA A 314 -9.76 21.62 16.72
C ALA A 314 -10.47 20.26 16.81
N GLU A 315 -11.46 19.99 15.95
CA GLU A 315 -12.09 18.67 15.89
C GLU A 315 -11.13 17.57 15.44
N CYS A 316 -10.28 17.84 14.45
CA CYS A 316 -9.23 16.90 13.99
C CYS A 316 -8.27 16.57 15.14
N ARG A 317 -7.77 17.59 15.87
CA ARG A 317 -6.87 17.41 17.00
C ARG A 317 -7.55 16.63 18.15
N ALA A 318 -8.78 16.97 18.48
CA ALA A 318 -9.52 16.30 19.54
C ALA A 318 -9.73 14.80 19.25
N LEU A 319 -10.07 14.45 18.02
CA LEU A 319 -10.19 13.05 17.62
C LEU A 319 -8.83 12.35 17.63
N ALA A 320 -7.77 12.98 17.13
CA ALA A 320 -6.41 12.44 17.17
C ALA A 320 -5.95 12.13 18.60
N ASP A 321 -6.15 13.07 19.54
CA ASP A 321 -5.76 12.92 20.95
C ASP A 321 -6.55 11.81 21.65
N GLU A 322 -7.82 11.65 21.30
CA GLU A 322 -8.66 10.58 21.81
C GLU A 322 -8.19 9.21 21.33
N VAL A 323 -7.93 9.06 20.03
CA VAL A 323 -7.43 7.80 19.44
C VAL A 323 -6.05 7.46 19.99
N GLU A 324 -5.14 8.44 20.10
CA GLU A 324 -3.81 8.24 20.68
C GLU A 324 -3.88 7.75 22.13
N LYS A 325 -4.74 8.35 22.95
CA LYS A 325 -4.96 7.91 24.33
C LYS A 325 -5.45 6.45 24.37
N ALA A 326 -6.36 6.08 23.48
CA ALA A 326 -6.87 4.72 23.41
C ALA A 326 -5.78 3.73 22.95
N LEU A 327 -4.95 4.09 21.94
CA LEU A 327 -3.81 3.29 21.49
C LEU A 327 -2.82 3.01 22.64
N ARG A 328 -2.46 4.04 23.42
CA ARG A 328 -1.56 3.89 24.58
C ARG A 328 -2.14 2.95 25.65
N THR A 329 -3.46 2.82 25.73
CA THR A 329 -4.13 2.01 26.74
C THR A 329 -4.35 0.57 26.28
N TYR A 330 -4.71 0.36 25.03
CA TYR A 330 -5.23 -0.93 24.53
C TYR A 330 -4.32 -1.64 23.54
N ALA A 331 -3.40 -0.92 22.86
CA ALA A 331 -2.58 -1.50 21.80
C ALA A 331 -1.28 -2.15 22.28
N ILE A 332 -0.87 -1.95 23.56
CA ILE A 332 0.40 -2.43 24.07
C ILE A 332 0.21 -3.78 24.76
N TYR A 333 1.04 -4.75 24.37
CA TYR A 333 1.12 -6.08 24.94
C TYR A 333 2.47 -6.33 25.60
N ASN A 334 2.47 -6.91 26.83
CA ASN A 334 3.68 -7.32 27.52
C ASN A 334 4.11 -8.73 27.08
N HIS A 335 4.87 -8.79 25.98
CA HIS A 335 5.33 -10.07 25.44
C HIS A 335 6.48 -10.65 26.29
N PRO A 336 6.43 -11.97 26.66
CA PRO A 336 7.42 -12.57 27.58
C PRO A 336 8.85 -12.54 27.03
N LYS A 337 9.05 -12.54 25.73
CA LYS A 337 10.37 -12.57 25.06
C LYS A 337 10.86 -11.18 24.63
N TYR A 338 9.97 -10.31 24.20
CA TYR A 338 10.32 -9.02 23.60
C TYR A 338 10.08 -7.80 24.49
N GLY A 339 9.40 -7.99 25.64
CA GLY A 339 8.93 -6.86 26.48
C GLY A 339 7.66 -6.22 25.89
N GLN A 340 7.47 -4.93 26.10
CA GLN A 340 6.32 -4.24 25.54
C GLN A 340 6.42 -4.15 24.01
N ILE A 341 5.36 -4.60 23.32
CA ILE A 341 5.19 -4.53 21.87
C ILE A 341 3.80 -3.98 21.54
N TYR A 342 3.62 -3.46 20.33
CA TYR A 342 2.29 -3.17 19.80
C TYR A 342 1.64 -4.44 19.29
N ALA A 343 0.36 -4.66 19.62
CA ALA A 343 -0.48 -5.66 18.98
C ALA A 343 -0.90 -5.17 17.59
N TYR A 344 -1.18 -6.09 16.67
CA TYR A 344 -1.64 -5.74 15.32
C TYR A 344 -3.11 -5.32 15.30
N GLU A 345 -3.97 -6.09 15.98
CA GLU A 345 -5.39 -5.78 16.15
C GLU A 345 -5.81 -5.96 17.60
N VAL A 346 -6.80 -5.16 18.03
CA VAL A 346 -7.43 -5.25 19.37
C VAL A 346 -8.94 -5.07 19.26
N ASP A 347 -9.68 -5.41 20.33
CA ASP A 347 -11.15 -5.30 20.38
C ASP A 347 -11.69 -4.39 21.50
N GLY A 348 -10.82 -3.89 22.38
CA GLY A 348 -11.19 -3.09 23.53
C GLY A 348 -11.70 -3.91 24.73
N PHE A 349 -11.95 -5.21 24.60
CA PHE A 349 -12.29 -6.12 25.70
C PHE A 349 -11.05 -6.74 26.35
N GLY A 350 -9.87 -6.56 25.76
CA GLY A 350 -8.60 -7.09 26.23
C GLY A 350 -8.04 -8.21 25.35
N ASN A 351 -8.70 -8.57 24.24
CA ASN A 351 -8.14 -9.49 23.26
C ASN A 351 -7.19 -8.74 22.32
N GLN A 352 -6.11 -9.43 21.93
CA GLN A 352 -5.03 -8.87 21.11
C GLN A 352 -4.57 -9.92 20.10
N LEU A 353 -4.41 -9.51 18.83
CA LEU A 353 -3.85 -10.34 17.77
C LEU A 353 -2.39 -9.93 17.57
N LEU A 354 -1.49 -10.90 17.77
CA LEU A 354 -0.05 -10.71 17.65
C LEU A 354 0.43 -11.27 16.31
N MET A 355 0.62 -10.40 15.36
CA MET A 355 1.16 -10.66 14.01
C MET A 355 1.62 -9.34 13.39
N ASP A 356 2.10 -9.38 12.17
CA ASP A 356 2.14 -8.24 11.25
C ASP A 356 1.79 -8.73 9.85
N ASP A 357 1.37 -7.81 9.00
CA ASP A 357 1.07 -7.99 7.59
C ASP A 357 2.02 -7.12 6.76
N ALA A 358 2.38 -7.56 5.57
CA ALA A 358 3.33 -6.84 4.73
C ALA A 358 2.78 -5.52 4.18
N ASN A 359 1.47 -5.38 4.05
CA ASN A 359 0.84 -4.20 3.47
C ASN A 359 0.90 -3.01 4.43
N VAL A 360 1.16 -1.84 3.86
CA VAL A 360 1.37 -0.60 4.63
C VAL A 360 0.07 0.20 4.69
N PRO A 361 -0.41 0.59 5.89
CA PRO A 361 0.27 0.59 7.19
C PRO A 361 0.38 -0.78 7.85
N SER A 362 1.55 -1.09 8.37
CA SER A 362 1.88 -2.26 9.16
C SER A 362 2.61 -1.83 10.44
N LEU A 363 2.76 -2.73 11.40
CA LEU A 363 3.54 -2.44 12.61
C LEU A 363 5.00 -2.09 12.26
N LEU A 364 5.59 -2.80 11.29
CA LEU A 364 6.94 -2.52 10.81
C LEU A 364 7.05 -1.13 10.15
N ALA A 365 6.03 -0.70 9.44
CA ALA A 365 6.03 0.54 8.65
C ALA A 365 5.77 1.82 9.47
N MET A 366 5.37 1.73 10.75
CA MET A 366 4.93 2.89 11.54
C MET A 366 5.97 4.03 11.58
N ALA A 367 7.27 3.70 11.69
CA ALA A 367 8.31 4.74 11.66
C ALA A 367 8.53 5.34 10.26
N TYR A 368 8.32 4.59 9.18
CA TYR A 368 8.34 5.11 7.80
C TYR A 368 7.19 6.10 7.56
N LEU A 369 6.02 5.82 8.10
CA LEU A 369 4.84 6.70 7.97
C LEU A 369 4.93 7.95 8.89
N GLY A 370 5.90 7.99 9.81
CA GLY A 370 6.04 9.06 10.80
C GLY A 370 5.09 8.93 11.99
N ASP A 371 4.43 7.79 12.14
CA ASP A 371 3.41 7.52 13.18
C ASP A 371 4.06 7.34 14.56
N VAL A 372 5.28 6.83 14.59
CA VAL A 372 6.12 6.68 15.79
C VAL A 372 7.56 7.09 15.49
N GLN A 373 8.30 7.45 16.54
CA GLN A 373 9.74 7.66 16.40
C GLN A 373 10.45 6.32 16.22
N ALA A 374 11.41 6.25 15.29
CA ALA A 374 12.20 5.04 15.08
C ALA A 374 12.94 4.57 16.34
N SER A 375 13.27 5.47 17.24
CA SER A 375 13.91 5.19 18.53
C SER A 375 12.95 4.78 19.65
N ASP A 376 11.63 4.78 19.43
CA ASP A 376 10.66 4.37 20.44
C ASP A 376 10.93 2.93 20.91
N PRO A 377 11.10 2.67 22.24
CA PRO A 377 11.45 1.35 22.73
C PRO A 377 10.38 0.27 22.44
N ILE A 378 9.10 0.64 22.46
CA ILE A 378 8.00 -0.29 22.16
C ILE A 378 8.03 -0.64 20.69
N TYR A 379 8.23 0.36 19.82
CA TYR A 379 8.39 0.12 18.38
C TYR A 379 9.61 -0.75 18.07
N GLN A 380 10.76 -0.51 18.72
CA GLN A 380 11.96 -1.34 18.52
C GLN A 380 11.76 -2.79 18.97
N ASN A 381 11.03 -3.00 20.07
CA ASN A 381 10.63 -4.34 20.50
C ASN A 381 9.68 -4.99 19.48
N THR A 382 8.68 -4.23 19.01
CA THR A 382 7.73 -4.67 17.99
C THR A 382 8.45 -5.05 16.70
N ARG A 383 9.39 -4.22 16.25
CA ARG A 383 10.21 -4.46 15.07
C ARG A 383 11.00 -5.79 15.15
N ARG A 384 11.52 -6.13 16.35
CA ARG A 384 12.18 -7.44 16.58
C ARG A 384 11.19 -8.59 16.56
N PHE A 385 10.00 -8.41 17.14
CA PHE A 385 8.95 -9.42 17.16
C PHE A 385 8.45 -9.72 15.75
N VAL A 386 8.04 -8.70 14.97
CA VAL A 386 7.44 -8.92 13.65
C VAL A 386 8.42 -9.53 12.62
N TRP A 387 9.74 -9.32 12.81
CA TRP A 387 10.78 -9.92 11.98
C TRP A 387 11.38 -11.17 12.63
N SER A 388 10.52 -12.04 13.13
CA SER A 388 10.90 -13.32 13.77
C SER A 388 9.82 -14.37 13.54
N GLU A 389 10.14 -15.62 13.83
CA GLU A 389 9.23 -16.76 13.73
C GLU A 389 8.08 -16.72 14.75
N ASP A 390 8.11 -15.77 15.70
CA ASP A 390 6.99 -15.52 16.60
C ASP A 390 5.86 -14.70 15.91
N ASN A 391 6.14 -14.09 14.74
CA ASN A 391 5.12 -13.58 13.82
C ASN A 391 4.72 -14.71 12.86
N PRO A 392 3.45 -15.18 12.86
CA PRO A 392 3.00 -16.31 12.04
C PRO A 392 3.13 -16.08 10.53
N TYR A 393 3.30 -14.82 10.10
CA TYR A 393 3.47 -14.47 8.69
C TYR A 393 4.88 -14.00 8.34
N PHE A 394 5.85 -14.21 9.23
CA PHE A 394 7.26 -14.10 8.87
C PHE A 394 7.72 -15.42 8.24
N PHE A 395 8.29 -15.35 7.05
CA PHE A 395 8.77 -16.52 6.32
C PHE A 395 10.26 -16.37 6.02
N ARG A 396 10.99 -17.46 6.20
CA ARG A 396 12.43 -17.54 5.88
C ARG A 396 12.71 -18.77 5.02
N GLY A 397 13.44 -18.58 3.93
CA GLY A 397 13.78 -19.66 3.01
C GLY A 397 15.12 -19.46 2.30
N LYS A 398 15.31 -20.20 1.20
CA LYS A 398 16.59 -20.27 0.48
C LYS A 398 16.94 -18.97 -0.25
N VAL A 399 15.95 -18.26 -0.80
CA VAL A 399 16.20 -17.06 -1.62
C VAL A 399 15.95 -15.77 -0.87
N GLY A 400 15.13 -15.81 0.19
CA GLY A 400 14.84 -14.61 0.98
C GLY A 400 14.02 -14.88 2.23
N GLU A 401 13.85 -13.82 3.00
CA GLU A 401 12.99 -13.78 4.18
C GLU A 401 12.18 -12.49 4.20
N GLY A 402 11.06 -12.50 4.88
CA GLY A 402 10.22 -11.30 5.03
C GLY A 402 8.86 -11.61 5.61
N ILE A 403 8.09 -10.55 5.81
CA ILE A 403 6.70 -10.65 6.23
C ILE A 403 5.84 -10.82 4.98
N GLY A 404 4.89 -11.76 5.03
CA GLY A 404 3.82 -11.91 4.06
C GLY A 404 2.49 -11.47 4.65
N GLY A 405 1.49 -12.31 4.51
CA GLY A 405 0.16 -12.09 5.06
C GLY A 405 -0.80 -13.21 4.67
N PRO A 406 -1.97 -13.25 5.26
CA PRO A 406 -2.98 -14.24 4.88
C PRO A 406 -3.52 -14.01 3.46
N HIS A 407 -3.31 -12.81 2.90
CA HIS A 407 -3.81 -12.43 1.57
C HIS A 407 -3.33 -13.39 0.47
N ILE A 408 -2.04 -13.63 0.38
CA ILE A 408 -1.45 -14.59 -0.58
C ILE A 408 -1.27 -15.98 0.06
N GLY A 409 -1.14 -16.06 1.39
CA GLY A 409 -0.95 -17.29 2.12
C GLY A 409 0.50 -17.53 2.56
N TYR A 410 0.78 -18.78 2.95
CA TYR A 410 2.06 -19.17 3.55
C TYR A 410 3.20 -19.18 2.53
N ASP A 411 4.41 -18.99 3.05
CA ASP A 411 5.69 -19.06 2.32
C ASP A 411 5.91 -17.99 1.24
N MET A 412 5.06 -16.93 1.27
CA MET A 412 5.06 -15.85 0.28
C MET A 412 5.37 -14.50 0.95
N PRO A 413 6.65 -14.20 1.30
CA PRO A 413 7.04 -12.87 1.75
C PRO A 413 6.85 -11.83 0.65
N TRP A 414 6.59 -10.58 1.06
CA TRP A 414 6.42 -9.46 0.15
C TRP A 414 7.66 -8.57 0.13
N PRO A 415 8.15 -8.15 -1.04
CA PRO A 415 9.24 -7.16 -1.14
C PRO A 415 8.96 -5.90 -0.33
N MET A 416 7.69 -5.49 -0.19
CA MET A 416 7.27 -4.32 0.60
C MET A 416 7.76 -4.42 2.04
N SER A 417 7.66 -5.58 2.69
CA SER A 417 8.13 -5.77 4.07
C SER A 417 9.65 -5.63 4.18
N ILE A 418 10.39 -6.10 3.18
CA ILE A 418 11.85 -5.99 3.12
C ILE A 418 12.26 -4.52 2.94
N MET A 419 11.52 -3.79 2.08
CA MET A 419 11.71 -2.35 1.91
C MET A 419 11.41 -1.59 3.21
N MET A 420 10.30 -1.89 3.90
CA MET A 420 9.98 -1.26 5.18
C MET A 420 11.05 -1.54 6.25
N ARG A 421 11.63 -2.75 6.27
CA ARG A 421 12.76 -3.06 7.14
C ARG A 421 13.96 -2.15 6.87
N ALA A 422 14.30 -1.94 5.59
CA ALA A 422 15.38 -1.03 5.19
C ALA A 422 15.06 0.44 5.50
N PHE A 423 13.83 0.91 5.20
CA PHE A 423 13.42 2.29 5.47
C PHE A 423 13.50 2.67 6.95
N THR A 424 13.24 1.72 7.84
CA THR A 424 13.17 1.94 9.29
C THR A 424 14.43 1.52 10.04
N SER A 425 15.49 1.13 9.31
CA SER A 425 16.78 0.74 9.88
C SER A 425 17.78 1.92 9.94
N GLN A 426 18.59 1.91 10.98
CA GLN A 426 19.80 2.74 11.08
C GLN A 426 21.07 1.91 10.94
N ASP A 427 20.96 0.58 10.84
CA ASP A 427 22.06 -0.35 10.67
C ASP A 427 22.38 -0.60 9.19
N ASP A 428 23.54 -0.16 8.76
CA ASP A 428 24.02 -0.30 7.38
C ASP A 428 24.12 -1.76 6.93
N ALA A 429 24.44 -2.69 7.84
CA ALA A 429 24.49 -4.10 7.50
C ALA A 429 23.08 -4.67 7.22
N GLU A 430 22.10 -4.25 8.01
CA GLU A 430 20.69 -4.62 7.79
C GLU A 430 20.15 -4.02 6.48
N ILE A 431 20.40 -2.73 6.22
CA ILE A 431 19.99 -2.07 4.98
C ILE A 431 20.61 -2.79 3.76
N LYS A 432 21.91 -3.07 3.81
CA LYS A 432 22.60 -3.78 2.75
C LYS A 432 21.98 -5.15 2.48
N ALA A 433 21.75 -5.94 3.54
CA ALA A 433 21.12 -7.26 3.41
C ALA A 433 19.72 -7.20 2.79
N CYS A 434 18.92 -6.17 3.12
CA CYS A 434 17.61 -5.95 2.51
C CYS A 434 17.72 -5.64 1.01
N ILE A 435 18.63 -4.74 0.59
CA ILE A 435 18.82 -4.42 -0.83
C ILE A 435 19.31 -5.64 -1.62
N GLU A 436 20.29 -6.38 -1.08
CA GLU A 436 20.77 -7.62 -1.69
C GLU A 436 19.67 -8.67 -1.86
N MET A 437 18.75 -8.75 -0.89
CA MET A 437 17.61 -9.65 -0.96
C MET A 437 16.61 -9.22 -2.04
N LEU A 438 16.25 -7.94 -2.10
CA LEU A 438 15.38 -7.40 -3.15
C LEU A 438 15.96 -7.64 -4.55
N MET A 439 17.28 -7.51 -4.71
CA MET A 439 17.96 -7.79 -5.97
C MET A 439 17.98 -9.27 -6.36
N ARG A 440 17.91 -10.20 -5.40
CA ARG A 440 17.86 -11.64 -5.68
C ARG A 440 16.46 -12.17 -5.96
N THR A 441 15.43 -11.43 -5.53
CA THR A 441 14.03 -11.89 -5.55
C THR A 441 13.17 -11.22 -6.64
N ASP A 442 13.79 -10.45 -7.54
CA ASP A 442 13.14 -9.82 -8.70
C ASP A 442 12.83 -10.80 -9.86
N ALA A 443 13.15 -12.08 -9.69
CA ALA A 443 12.98 -13.13 -10.70
C ALA A 443 13.70 -12.85 -12.05
N GLY A 444 14.64 -11.90 -12.09
CA GLY A 444 15.33 -11.47 -13.32
C GLY A 444 14.50 -10.51 -14.18
N THR A 445 13.37 -10.03 -13.72
CA THR A 445 12.48 -9.11 -14.45
C THR A 445 12.93 -7.66 -14.37
N GLY A 446 13.71 -7.30 -13.33
CA GLY A 446 14.08 -5.92 -13.01
C GLY A 446 12.96 -5.12 -12.35
N PHE A 447 11.89 -5.79 -11.92
CA PHE A 447 10.75 -5.20 -11.22
C PHE A 447 10.50 -5.90 -9.87
N MET A 448 9.82 -5.18 -8.97
CA MET A 448 9.27 -5.74 -7.76
C MET A 448 7.91 -6.38 -8.07
N HIS A 449 7.65 -7.53 -7.47
CA HIS A 449 6.36 -8.23 -7.56
C HIS A 449 5.58 -8.07 -6.25
N GLU A 450 4.30 -8.43 -6.23
CA GLU A 450 3.50 -8.35 -5.01
C GLU A 450 4.09 -9.24 -3.90
N SER A 451 4.37 -10.51 -4.21
CA SER A 451 5.04 -11.45 -3.31
C SER A 451 5.92 -12.41 -4.11
N PHE A 452 6.83 -13.11 -3.41
CA PHE A 452 7.64 -14.16 -4.00
C PHE A 452 7.71 -15.38 -3.04
N HIS A 453 7.94 -16.58 -3.57
CA HIS A 453 8.08 -17.75 -2.73
C HIS A 453 9.48 -17.77 -2.08
N LYS A 454 9.55 -17.93 -0.76
CA LYS A 454 10.77 -17.86 0.04
C LYS A 454 11.95 -18.76 -0.43
N ASP A 455 11.62 -19.87 -1.12
CA ASP A 455 12.60 -20.85 -1.61
C ASP A 455 12.83 -20.80 -3.13
N ASP A 456 12.03 -20.02 -3.89
CA ASP A 456 12.08 -19.97 -5.34
C ASP A 456 11.56 -18.63 -5.87
N ALA A 457 12.45 -17.69 -6.15
CA ALA A 457 12.10 -16.36 -6.62
C ALA A 457 11.35 -16.35 -7.98
N SER A 458 11.42 -17.44 -8.76
CA SER A 458 10.66 -17.54 -10.02
C SER A 458 9.16 -17.70 -9.80
N LYS A 459 8.73 -18.05 -8.59
CA LYS A 459 7.33 -18.15 -8.18
C LYS A 459 6.93 -16.87 -7.47
N PHE A 460 6.23 -16.01 -8.16
CA PHE A 460 5.76 -14.73 -7.65
C PHE A 460 4.32 -14.46 -8.05
N THR A 461 3.66 -13.56 -7.32
CA THR A 461 2.32 -13.06 -7.63
C THR A 461 2.41 -11.66 -8.24
N ARG A 462 1.46 -11.30 -9.07
CA ARG A 462 1.33 -10.02 -9.77
C ARG A 462 2.66 -9.52 -10.37
N ALA A 463 2.86 -9.79 -11.66
CA ALA A 463 4.04 -9.35 -12.40
C ALA A 463 4.17 -7.82 -12.45
N TRP A 464 3.07 -7.10 -12.29
CA TRP A 464 3.00 -5.65 -12.33
C TRP A 464 2.16 -5.12 -11.17
N PHE A 465 2.84 -4.75 -10.10
CA PHE A 465 2.29 -4.04 -8.95
C PHE A 465 3.07 -2.72 -8.78
N ALA A 466 2.48 -1.63 -9.26
CA ALA A 466 3.19 -0.36 -9.45
C ALA A 466 3.68 0.26 -8.13
N TRP A 467 2.93 0.11 -7.04
CA TRP A 467 3.34 0.63 -5.74
C TRP A 467 4.69 0.08 -5.29
N GLN A 468 4.89 -1.23 -5.32
CA GLN A 468 6.17 -1.82 -4.89
C GLN A 468 7.34 -1.39 -5.77
N ASN A 469 7.12 -1.20 -7.06
CA ASN A 469 8.15 -0.68 -7.97
C ASN A 469 8.55 0.73 -7.54
N THR A 470 7.59 1.63 -7.37
CA THR A 470 7.88 3.02 -6.98
C THR A 470 8.49 3.10 -5.59
N LEU A 471 8.02 2.26 -4.66
CA LEU A 471 8.55 2.18 -3.30
C LEU A 471 10.02 1.73 -3.27
N PHE A 472 10.42 0.76 -4.13
CA PHE A 472 11.83 0.41 -4.30
C PHE A 472 12.64 1.60 -4.80
N GLY A 473 12.12 2.33 -5.78
CA GLY A 473 12.75 3.56 -6.27
C GLY A 473 12.91 4.61 -5.18
N GLU A 474 11.88 4.83 -4.36
CA GLU A 474 11.90 5.73 -3.20
C GLU A 474 13.01 5.35 -2.22
N LEU A 475 13.14 4.06 -1.90
CA LEU A 475 14.18 3.56 -1.00
C LEU A 475 15.59 3.91 -1.52
N ILE A 476 15.85 3.68 -2.81
CA ILE A 476 17.17 4.01 -3.40
C ILE A 476 17.42 5.53 -3.39
N VAL A 477 16.41 6.34 -3.76
CA VAL A 477 16.52 7.82 -3.69
C VAL A 477 16.84 8.27 -2.27
N LYS A 478 16.09 7.78 -1.27
CA LYS A 478 16.30 8.09 0.14
C LYS A 478 17.73 7.78 0.58
N LEU A 479 18.22 6.58 0.28
CA LEU A 479 19.57 6.15 0.68
C LEU A 479 20.66 7.03 0.03
N VAL A 480 20.49 7.42 -1.22
CA VAL A 480 21.42 8.36 -1.89
C VAL A 480 21.36 9.74 -1.26
N ASP A 481 20.15 10.27 -1.02
CA ASP A 481 19.96 11.59 -0.42
C ASP A 481 20.46 11.65 1.05
N GLU A 482 20.48 10.52 1.77
CA GLU A 482 21.05 10.37 3.13
C GLU A 482 22.57 10.10 3.14
N GLY A 483 23.23 10.14 1.98
CA GLY A 483 24.68 9.95 1.88
C GLY A 483 25.15 8.51 1.95
N LYS A 484 24.26 7.51 1.80
CA LYS A 484 24.58 6.07 1.83
C LYS A 484 24.98 5.49 0.46
N LEU A 485 25.48 6.35 -0.44
CA LEU A 485 25.91 5.91 -1.77
C LEU A 485 27.04 4.87 -1.71
N ASP A 486 28.00 5.02 -0.79
CA ASP A 486 29.09 4.06 -0.62
C ASP A 486 28.58 2.68 -0.18
N LEU A 487 27.55 2.66 0.66
CA LEU A 487 26.86 1.43 1.05
C LEU A 487 26.26 0.75 -0.19
N LEU A 488 25.51 1.46 -1.01
CA LEU A 488 24.89 0.92 -2.23
C LEU A 488 25.95 0.42 -3.22
N ASN A 489 27.08 1.12 -3.35
CA ASN A 489 28.19 0.75 -4.23
C ASN A 489 29.05 -0.40 -3.67
N SER A 490 28.92 -0.73 -2.38
CA SER A 490 29.56 -1.89 -1.74
C SER A 490 28.82 -3.20 -1.97
N ILE A 491 27.62 -3.15 -2.56
CA ILE A 491 26.79 -4.33 -2.83
C ILE A 491 27.38 -5.10 -3.99
N THR A 492 27.77 -6.35 -3.71
CA THR A 492 28.27 -7.29 -4.71
C THR A 492 27.39 -8.51 -4.71
N ILE A 493 26.43 -8.59 -5.61
CA ILE A 493 25.73 -9.85 -5.87
C ILE A 493 26.52 -10.56 -6.98
N PRO A 494 26.95 -11.80 -6.77
CA PRO A 494 27.50 -12.62 -7.86
C PRO A 494 26.44 -12.69 -8.96
N SER A 495 26.84 -12.43 -10.19
CA SER A 495 26.01 -12.73 -11.34
C SER A 495 25.66 -14.23 -11.27
N SER A 496 24.40 -14.53 -10.87
CA SER A 496 23.87 -15.87 -11.04
C SER A 496 23.81 -16.16 -12.54
N HIS A 497 24.57 -17.14 -12.93
CA HIS A 497 24.56 -17.70 -14.28
C HIS A 497 23.20 -18.31 -14.61
#